data_c9f5fafb25b330847e1150c5a02ebea1
#
_entry.id   c9f5fafb25b330847e1150c5a02ebea1
#
_cell.length_a   1.000
_cell.length_b   1.000
_cell.length_c   1.000
_cell.angle_alpha   90.00
_cell.angle_beta   90.00
_cell.angle_gamma   90.00
#
_symmetry.space_group_name_H-M   'P 1'
#
loop_
_entity.id
_entity.type
_entity.pdbx_description
1 polymer ?
#
loop_
_entity_poly.entity_id
_entity_poly.type
_entity_poly.pdbx_seq_one_letter_code
_entity_poly.pdbx_strand_id
1 'polypeptide(L)'
;MRNLTVIIPFLNEGAEICETVKSIRETARDNVDILLINDASTDSFDYEEIGRVYKVKYMVNKKRLGPAFSRDLGIGMIETDYFLTVDGHMRFYDNDWWKRIVEVTSDNQRAVYCANCKTLDLNGNFVEGKPHFGAYINFQDKNNILNPTWMRKDLHPEREIVEIPSVYGATYCSSKRYWQYIRGYEGLKQYGFEEPYISIKAWMEGGGCYLIKDT
;
A
#
# COMPACT_ATOMS: atom_id res chain seq x y z
N MET A 1 21.66 5.40 3.55
CA MET A 1 21.17 4.23 2.79
C MET A 1 19.64 4.31 2.82
N ARG A 2 18.95 4.14 1.71
CA ARG A 2 17.48 4.17 1.69
C ARG A 2 16.97 2.89 2.33
N ASN A 3 16.03 2.99 3.27
CA ASN A 3 15.49 1.83 3.99
C ASN A 3 14.06 1.50 3.57
N LEU A 4 13.42 2.32 2.72
CA LEU A 4 12.04 2.18 2.28
C LEU A 4 11.94 2.16 0.76
N THR A 5 11.21 1.20 0.21
CA THR A 5 10.77 1.20 -1.18
C THR A 5 9.26 1.37 -1.25
N VAL A 6 8.81 2.33 -2.06
CA VAL A 6 7.39 2.46 -2.45
C VAL A 6 7.14 1.59 -3.67
N ILE A 7 6.21 0.66 -3.57
CA ILE A 7 5.84 -0.29 -4.63
C ILE A 7 4.47 0.10 -5.16
N ILE A 8 4.36 0.35 -6.45
CA ILE A 8 3.15 0.83 -7.11
C ILE A 8 2.77 -0.13 -8.23
N PRO A 9 1.98 -1.18 -7.95
CA PRO A 9 1.38 -1.99 -8.99
C PRO A 9 0.21 -1.25 -9.63
N PHE A 10 0.09 -1.31 -10.94
CA PHE A 10 -0.97 -0.61 -11.65
C PHE A 10 -1.37 -1.30 -12.95
N LEU A 11 -2.58 -0.98 -13.42
CA LEU A 11 -3.12 -1.44 -14.69
C LEU A 11 -3.98 -0.34 -15.33
N ASN A 12 -3.56 0.18 -16.49
CA ASN A 12 -4.32 1.17 -17.27
C ASN A 12 -4.63 2.47 -16.48
N GLU A 13 -3.70 2.98 -15.71
CA GLU A 13 -3.88 4.17 -14.87
C GLU A 13 -3.57 5.50 -15.62
N GLY A 14 -2.98 5.41 -16.82
CA GLY A 14 -2.65 6.60 -17.62
C GLY A 14 -1.78 7.60 -16.86
N ALA A 15 -2.13 8.88 -16.92
CA ALA A 15 -1.38 9.96 -16.29
C ALA A 15 -1.39 9.94 -14.74
N GLU A 16 -2.31 9.22 -14.10
CA GLU A 16 -2.42 9.17 -12.64
C GLU A 16 -1.15 8.61 -11.99
N ILE A 17 -0.50 7.63 -12.63
CA ILE A 17 0.81 7.11 -12.16
C ILE A 17 1.87 8.21 -12.10
N CYS A 18 1.89 9.09 -13.11
CA CYS A 18 2.84 10.20 -13.15
C CYS A 18 2.64 11.13 -11.95
N GLU A 19 1.40 11.52 -11.66
CA GLU A 19 1.07 12.39 -10.54
C GLU A 19 1.37 11.73 -9.18
N THR A 20 1.15 10.42 -9.06
CA THR A 20 1.53 9.66 -7.86
C THR A 20 3.04 9.69 -7.65
N VAL A 21 3.83 9.32 -8.65
CA VAL A 21 5.30 9.33 -8.58
C VAL A 21 5.85 10.73 -8.31
N LYS A 22 5.29 11.74 -8.99
CA LYS A 22 5.65 13.14 -8.80
C LYS A 22 5.46 13.56 -7.35
N SER A 23 4.29 13.31 -6.76
CA SER A 23 4.01 13.67 -5.37
C SER A 23 4.97 12.99 -4.37
N ILE A 24 5.35 11.73 -4.61
CA ILE A 24 6.37 11.04 -3.80
C ILE A 24 7.74 11.72 -3.96
N ARG A 25 8.14 12.08 -5.17
CA ARG A 25 9.43 12.75 -5.41
C ARG A 25 9.47 14.18 -4.83
N GLU A 26 8.36 14.90 -4.86
CA GLU A 26 8.26 16.24 -4.28
C GLU A 26 8.38 16.19 -2.75
N THR A 27 7.78 15.21 -2.10
CA THR A 27 7.73 15.10 -0.63
C THR A 27 8.90 14.30 -0.04
N ALA A 28 9.24 13.15 -0.59
CA ALA A 28 10.31 12.30 -0.09
C ALA A 28 11.66 12.49 -0.82
N ARG A 29 11.67 13.16 -1.97
CA ARG A 29 12.88 13.33 -2.81
C ARG A 29 13.55 11.99 -3.10
N ASP A 30 14.86 11.90 -2.82
CA ASP A 30 15.66 10.68 -3.00
C ASP A 30 15.77 9.81 -1.74
N ASN A 31 14.96 10.07 -0.71
CA ASN A 31 15.00 9.29 0.54
C ASN A 31 14.34 7.93 0.44
N VAL A 32 13.52 7.71 -0.59
CA VAL A 32 12.85 6.43 -0.85
C VAL A 32 13.17 5.91 -2.25
N ASP A 33 13.24 4.60 -2.39
CA ASP A 33 13.19 3.96 -3.70
C ASP A 33 11.74 3.83 -4.17
N ILE A 34 11.52 3.84 -5.49
CA ILE A 34 10.21 3.63 -6.09
C ILE A 34 10.33 2.49 -7.10
N LEU A 35 9.41 1.54 -7.01
CA LEU A 35 9.26 0.44 -7.97
C LEU A 35 7.87 0.49 -8.59
N LEU A 36 7.80 0.79 -9.87
CA LEU A 36 6.59 0.72 -10.68
C LEU A 36 6.42 -0.67 -11.27
N ILE A 37 5.24 -1.26 -11.11
CA ILE A 37 4.91 -2.57 -11.65
C ILE A 37 3.68 -2.44 -12.54
N ASN A 38 3.92 -2.38 -13.85
CA ASN A 38 2.86 -2.41 -14.85
C ASN A 38 2.33 -3.84 -14.99
N ASP A 39 1.09 -4.06 -14.56
CA ASP A 39 0.45 -5.39 -14.60
C ASP A 39 -0.16 -5.71 -15.98
N ALA A 40 0.66 -5.54 -17.03
CA ALA A 40 0.29 -5.73 -18.44
C ALA A 40 -0.81 -4.76 -18.90
N SER A 41 -0.63 -3.47 -18.69
CA SER A 41 -1.53 -2.43 -19.22
C SER A 41 -1.65 -2.52 -20.75
N THR A 42 -2.86 -2.22 -21.24
CA THR A 42 -3.24 -2.30 -22.65
C THR A 42 -3.61 -0.94 -23.25
N ASP A 43 -3.59 0.11 -22.44
CA ASP A 43 -3.72 1.48 -22.94
C ASP A 43 -2.45 1.92 -23.67
N SER A 44 -2.51 3.06 -24.38
CA SER A 44 -1.42 3.58 -25.18
C SER A 44 -0.47 4.52 -24.41
N PHE A 45 -0.56 4.56 -23.08
CA PHE A 45 0.24 5.47 -22.27
C PHE A 45 1.70 4.98 -22.13
N ASP A 46 2.68 5.89 -22.28
CA ASP A 46 4.11 5.56 -22.13
C ASP A 46 4.53 5.59 -20.65
N TYR A 47 4.31 4.48 -19.96
CA TYR A 47 4.70 4.33 -18.55
C TYR A 47 6.22 4.23 -18.35
N GLU A 48 6.98 3.80 -19.36
CA GLU A 48 8.43 3.70 -19.27
C GLU A 48 9.07 5.09 -19.18
N GLU A 49 8.45 6.11 -19.81
CA GLU A 49 8.86 7.49 -19.70
C GLU A 49 8.89 7.98 -18.25
N ILE A 50 7.91 7.59 -17.44
CA ILE A 50 7.88 7.91 -15.99
C ILE A 50 9.14 7.36 -15.32
N GLY A 51 9.49 6.11 -15.63
CA GLY A 51 10.72 5.47 -15.11
C GLY A 51 11.97 6.28 -15.41
N ARG A 52 12.07 6.80 -16.64
CA ARG A 52 13.21 7.62 -17.11
C ARG A 52 13.23 9.01 -16.47
N VAL A 53 12.10 9.72 -16.49
CA VAL A 53 11.99 11.11 -15.98
C VAL A 53 12.24 11.20 -14.49
N TYR A 54 11.61 10.33 -13.71
CA TYR A 54 11.68 10.36 -12.25
C TYR A 54 12.78 9.44 -11.67
N LYS A 55 13.56 8.78 -12.53
CA LYS A 55 14.64 7.84 -12.13
C LYS A 55 14.14 6.79 -11.15
N VAL A 56 13.04 6.13 -11.49
CA VAL A 56 12.44 5.07 -10.71
C VAL A 56 12.59 3.71 -11.40
N LYS A 57 12.63 2.63 -10.62
CA LYS A 57 12.63 1.29 -11.19
C LYS A 57 11.26 1.01 -11.84
N TYR A 58 11.27 0.49 -13.06
CA TYR A 58 10.06 0.15 -13.81
C TYR A 58 10.15 -1.29 -14.31
N MET A 59 9.05 -2.03 -14.17
CA MET A 59 8.92 -3.36 -14.72
C MET A 59 7.53 -3.60 -15.30
N VAL A 60 7.44 -4.52 -16.24
CA VAL A 60 6.18 -4.93 -16.88
C VAL A 60 5.98 -6.42 -16.71
N ASN A 61 4.82 -6.82 -16.21
CA ASN A 61 4.41 -8.21 -16.20
C ASN A 61 4.07 -8.69 -17.62
N LYS A 62 4.51 -9.90 -17.99
CA LYS A 62 4.23 -10.48 -19.31
C LYS A 62 2.74 -10.72 -19.57
N LYS A 63 1.95 -10.83 -18.52
CA LYS A 63 0.50 -11.00 -18.51
C LYS A 63 -0.05 -10.43 -17.21
N ARG A 64 -1.33 -10.11 -17.19
CA ARG A 64 -2.02 -9.67 -15.98
C ARG A 64 -1.94 -10.73 -14.88
N LEU A 65 -1.41 -10.36 -13.71
CA LEU A 65 -1.23 -11.22 -12.55
C LEU A 65 -2.17 -10.85 -11.40
N GLY A 66 -2.68 -9.63 -11.41
CA GLY A 66 -3.50 -9.05 -10.34
C GLY A 66 -2.66 -8.32 -9.27
N PRO A 67 -3.31 -7.47 -8.45
CA PRO A 67 -2.62 -6.60 -7.51
C PRO A 67 -1.88 -7.39 -6.42
N ALA A 68 -2.47 -8.44 -5.86
CA ALA A 68 -1.84 -9.26 -4.83
C ALA A 68 -0.51 -9.85 -5.30
N PHE A 69 -0.51 -10.47 -6.47
CA PHE A 69 0.70 -11.11 -7.01
C PHE A 69 1.75 -10.07 -7.42
N SER A 70 1.33 -8.96 -8.02
CA SER A 70 2.24 -7.88 -8.40
C SER A 70 2.91 -7.23 -7.18
N ARG A 71 2.17 -7.06 -6.07
CA ARG A 71 2.72 -6.60 -4.78
C ARG A 71 3.74 -7.57 -4.22
N ASP A 72 3.41 -8.87 -4.11
CA ASP A 72 4.34 -9.90 -3.63
C ASP A 72 5.62 -9.98 -4.47
N LEU A 73 5.48 -9.91 -5.79
CA LEU A 73 6.61 -9.88 -6.71
C LEU A 73 7.51 -8.69 -6.42
N GLY A 74 6.91 -7.49 -6.30
CA GLY A 74 7.64 -6.26 -5.97
C GLY A 74 8.36 -6.36 -4.64
N ILE A 75 7.67 -6.81 -3.58
CA ILE A 75 8.25 -6.98 -2.25
C ILE A 75 9.42 -7.97 -2.28
N GLY A 76 9.33 -9.03 -3.07
CA GLY A 76 10.43 -9.97 -3.25
C GLY A 76 11.69 -9.33 -3.87
N MET A 77 11.52 -8.34 -4.75
CA MET A 77 12.60 -7.73 -5.54
C MET A 77 13.29 -6.54 -4.88
N ILE A 78 12.70 -5.90 -3.87
CA ILE A 78 13.31 -4.75 -3.20
C ILE A 78 14.55 -5.15 -2.41
N GLU A 79 15.49 -4.20 -2.26
CA GLU A 79 16.72 -4.37 -1.46
C GLU A 79 16.61 -3.72 -0.08
N THR A 80 15.59 -2.89 0.13
CA THR A 80 15.32 -2.20 1.39
C THR A 80 14.66 -3.12 2.41
N ASP A 81 14.81 -2.81 3.69
CA ASP A 81 14.23 -3.60 4.78
C ASP A 81 12.72 -3.43 4.91
N TYR A 82 12.22 -2.27 4.49
CA TYR A 82 10.81 -1.90 4.59
C TYR A 82 10.22 -1.58 3.22
N PHE A 83 8.94 -1.81 3.08
CA PHE A 83 8.18 -1.43 1.91
C PHE A 83 6.89 -0.70 2.29
N LEU A 84 6.45 0.15 1.38
CA LEU A 84 5.11 0.72 1.33
C LEU A 84 4.51 0.36 -0.02
N THR A 85 3.38 -0.33 -0.06
CA THR A 85 2.63 -0.51 -1.29
C THR A 85 1.49 0.49 -1.36
N VAL A 86 1.29 1.11 -2.51
CA VAL A 86 0.23 2.09 -2.75
C VAL A 86 -0.45 1.84 -4.08
N ASP A 87 -1.69 2.30 -4.20
CA ASP A 87 -2.41 2.30 -5.47
C ASP A 87 -1.84 3.34 -6.45
N GLY A 88 -2.13 3.18 -7.72
CA GLY A 88 -1.57 4.00 -8.80
C GLY A 88 -2.02 5.46 -8.82
N HIS A 89 -3.06 5.82 -8.08
CA HIS A 89 -3.70 7.13 -8.06
C HIS A 89 -3.68 7.82 -6.69
N MET A 90 -2.53 7.72 -6.00
CA MET A 90 -2.31 8.32 -4.68
C MET A 90 -1.59 9.67 -4.77
N ARG A 91 -1.72 10.49 -3.72
CA ARG A 91 -0.98 11.76 -3.56
C ARG A 91 -0.40 11.85 -2.17
N PHE A 92 0.84 12.32 -2.09
CA PHE A 92 1.58 12.51 -0.85
C PHE A 92 1.77 14.01 -0.62
N TYR A 93 1.43 14.50 0.55
CA TYR A 93 1.45 15.94 0.87
C TYR A 93 2.41 16.31 1.99
N ASP A 94 2.67 15.41 2.94
CA ASP A 94 3.63 15.62 4.02
C ASP A 94 5.06 15.31 3.55
N ASN A 95 6.07 16.05 4.04
CA ASN A 95 7.47 15.82 3.67
C ASN A 95 8.14 14.72 4.51
N ASP A 96 7.56 14.33 5.63
CA ASP A 96 8.18 13.41 6.59
C ASP A 96 7.45 12.06 6.72
N TRP A 97 6.41 11.81 5.90
CA TRP A 97 5.64 10.58 5.89
C TRP A 97 6.51 9.31 5.84
N TRP A 98 7.55 9.32 5.03
CA TRP A 98 8.45 8.18 4.86
C TRP A 98 9.29 7.88 6.11
N LYS A 99 9.70 8.92 6.86
CA LYS A 99 10.40 8.75 8.14
C LYS A 99 9.48 8.07 9.15
N ARG A 100 8.24 8.54 9.23
CA ARG A 100 7.24 7.97 10.14
C ARG A 100 6.97 6.51 9.84
N ILE A 101 6.83 6.15 8.56
CA ILE A 101 6.65 4.74 8.16
C ILE A 101 7.87 3.89 8.58
N VAL A 102 9.09 4.34 8.30
CA VAL A 102 10.32 3.61 8.69
C VAL A 102 10.40 3.47 10.20
N GLU A 103 10.19 4.53 10.95
CA GLU A 103 10.21 4.53 12.42
C GLU A 103 9.24 3.47 12.98
N VAL A 104 7.96 3.58 12.63
CA VAL A 104 6.90 2.71 13.15
C VAL A 104 7.11 1.25 12.73
N THR A 105 7.53 0.99 11.50
CA THR A 105 7.79 -0.38 11.02
C THR A 105 9.08 -0.97 11.62
N SER A 106 10.05 -0.13 12.01
CA SER A 106 11.26 -0.60 12.69
C SER A 106 11.01 -0.95 14.15
N ASP A 107 10.15 -0.19 14.83
CA ASP A 107 9.82 -0.40 16.24
C ASP A 107 9.04 -1.71 16.47
N ASN A 108 8.12 -2.05 15.58
CA ASN A 108 7.44 -3.33 15.61
C ASN A 108 7.45 -3.97 14.21
N GLN A 109 8.45 -4.79 13.95
CA GLN A 109 8.65 -5.47 12.68
C GLN A 109 7.71 -6.66 12.43
N ARG A 110 6.90 -7.07 13.42
CA ARG A 110 5.94 -8.17 13.30
C ARG A 110 4.51 -7.65 13.15
N ALA A 111 4.33 -6.70 12.25
CA ALA A 111 3.05 -6.07 12.00
C ALA A 111 2.87 -5.71 10.53
N VAL A 112 1.61 -5.58 10.13
CA VAL A 112 1.20 -4.96 8.88
C VAL A 112 0.49 -3.65 9.24
N TYR A 113 0.87 -2.57 8.59
CA TYR A 113 0.33 -1.24 8.85
C TYR A 113 -0.40 -0.72 7.62
N CYS A 114 -1.36 0.18 7.83
CA CYS A 114 -1.88 1.06 6.79
C CYS A 114 -1.81 2.52 7.24
N ALA A 115 -1.75 3.43 6.30
CA ALA A 115 -1.78 4.86 6.57
C ALA A 115 -3.21 5.40 6.44
N ASN A 116 -3.50 6.51 7.13
CA ASN A 116 -4.78 7.19 6.99
C ASN A 116 -4.86 7.89 5.64
N CYS A 117 -5.80 7.49 4.78
CA CYS A 117 -6.01 8.09 3.47
C CYS A 117 -7.26 8.96 3.44
N LYS A 118 -7.17 10.11 2.76
CA LYS A 118 -8.30 10.99 2.48
C LYS A 118 -8.74 10.81 1.03
N THR A 119 -10.04 10.86 0.80
CA THR A 119 -10.59 10.80 -0.56
C THR A 119 -10.33 12.13 -1.28
N LEU A 120 -9.91 12.06 -2.53
CA LEU A 120 -9.80 13.20 -3.43
C LEU A 120 -10.93 13.20 -4.46
N ASP A 121 -11.34 14.38 -4.90
CA ASP A 121 -12.19 14.54 -6.08
C ASP A 121 -11.35 14.45 -7.38
N LEU A 122 -12.00 14.52 -8.54
CA LEU A 122 -11.33 14.47 -9.83
C LEU A 122 -10.38 15.66 -10.10
N ASN A 123 -10.46 16.72 -9.31
CA ASN A 123 -9.59 17.89 -9.39
C ASN A 123 -8.46 17.84 -8.37
N GLY A 124 -8.34 16.76 -7.58
CA GLY A 124 -7.34 16.60 -6.55
C GLY A 124 -7.64 17.32 -5.22
N ASN A 125 -8.86 17.81 -5.00
CA ASN A 125 -9.25 18.41 -3.75
C ASN A 125 -9.74 17.37 -2.76
N PHE A 126 -9.53 17.62 -1.45
CA PHE A 126 -10.04 16.75 -0.41
C PHE A 126 -11.57 16.76 -0.36
N VAL A 127 -12.14 15.55 -0.34
CA VAL A 127 -13.57 15.34 -0.09
C VAL A 127 -13.78 15.13 1.40
N GLU A 128 -14.46 16.06 2.05
CA GLU A 128 -14.78 15.97 3.48
C GLU A 128 -15.72 14.79 3.77
N GLY A 129 -15.59 14.22 4.98
CA GLY A 129 -16.56 13.26 5.53
C GLY A 129 -16.39 11.82 5.11
N LYS A 130 -15.29 11.44 4.46
CA LYS A 130 -15.00 10.04 4.11
C LYS A 130 -13.62 9.56 4.59
N PRO A 131 -13.31 9.68 5.89
CA PRO A 131 -12.06 9.14 6.42
C PRO A 131 -12.09 7.60 6.44
N HIS A 132 -10.91 7.00 6.42
CA HIS A 132 -10.71 5.56 6.50
C HIS A 132 -9.75 5.26 7.65
N PHE A 133 -10.21 4.53 8.64
CA PHE A 133 -9.46 4.18 9.85
C PHE A 133 -9.16 2.68 9.98
N GLY A 134 -9.01 1.99 8.86
CA GLY A 134 -8.86 0.54 8.81
C GLY A 134 -10.12 -0.16 8.30
N ALA A 135 -10.21 -1.46 8.50
CA ALA A 135 -11.36 -2.26 8.08
C ALA A 135 -11.75 -3.31 9.14
N TYR A 136 -13.05 -3.62 9.20
CA TYR A 136 -13.57 -4.81 9.85
C TYR A 136 -13.58 -5.98 8.87
N ILE A 137 -13.42 -7.19 9.37
CA ILE A 137 -13.58 -8.42 8.61
C ILE A 137 -14.98 -9.00 8.92
N ASN A 138 -15.83 -9.06 7.91
CA ASN A 138 -17.17 -9.61 8.05
C ASN A 138 -17.22 -11.05 7.54
N PHE A 139 -17.76 -11.95 8.34
CA PHE A 139 -17.94 -13.37 8.05
C PHE A 139 -19.39 -13.72 7.66
N GLN A 140 -20.23 -12.74 7.34
CA GLN A 140 -21.68 -12.89 7.30
C GLN A 140 -22.29 -13.29 5.97
N ASP A 141 -21.53 -13.29 4.88
CA ASP A 141 -22.11 -13.58 3.57
C ASP A 141 -21.87 -15.04 3.19
N LYS A 142 -22.94 -15.75 2.81
CA LYS A 142 -22.87 -17.13 2.31
C LYS A 142 -22.01 -17.27 1.06
N ASN A 143 -21.78 -16.17 0.34
CA ASN A 143 -21.02 -16.13 -0.89
C ASN A 143 -19.65 -15.41 -0.76
N ASN A 144 -19.44 -14.62 0.31
CA ASN A 144 -18.20 -13.85 0.53
C ASN A 144 -17.74 -14.02 1.98
N ILE A 145 -16.90 -15.00 2.21
CA ILE A 145 -16.47 -15.42 3.56
C ILE A 145 -15.62 -14.36 4.28
N LEU A 146 -14.96 -13.45 3.55
CA LEU A 146 -14.04 -12.46 4.10
C LEU A 146 -14.26 -11.08 3.46
N ASN A 147 -15.41 -10.44 3.74
CA ASN A 147 -15.71 -9.14 3.16
C ASN A 147 -15.20 -8.00 4.06
N PRO A 148 -14.28 -7.11 3.60
CA PRO A 148 -13.87 -5.96 4.38
C PRO A 148 -14.97 -4.89 4.41
N THR A 149 -15.19 -4.29 5.57
CA THR A 149 -16.02 -3.09 5.71
C THR A 149 -15.18 -1.98 6.29
N TRP A 150 -15.10 -0.85 5.60
CA TRP A 150 -14.28 0.28 5.99
C TRP A 150 -14.73 0.90 7.32
N MET A 151 -13.80 1.08 8.23
CA MET A 151 -14.01 1.80 9.48
C MET A 151 -14.07 3.30 9.18
N ARG A 152 -15.24 3.92 9.44
CA ARG A 152 -15.50 5.34 9.18
C ARG A 152 -15.35 6.22 10.41
N LYS A 153 -15.14 5.62 11.57
CA LYS A 153 -15.00 6.30 12.85
C LYS A 153 -13.65 6.00 13.43
N ASP A 154 -12.96 7.04 13.89
CA ASP A 154 -11.78 6.89 14.72
C ASP A 154 -12.22 6.46 16.13
N LEU A 155 -11.82 5.25 16.53
CA LEU A 155 -12.17 4.70 17.84
C LEU A 155 -11.19 5.14 18.93
N HIS A 156 -10.03 5.66 18.57
CA HIS A 156 -8.95 6.07 19.47
C HIS A 156 -8.32 7.38 19.00
N PRO A 157 -9.05 8.52 19.05
CA PRO A 157 -8.56 9.79 18.53
C PRO A 157 -7.31 10.30 19.26
N GLU A 158 -7.07 9.83 20.48
CA GLU A 158 -5.93 10.17 21.32
C GLU A 158 -4.62 9.44 20.94
N ARG A 159 -4.68 8.46 20.03
CA ARG A 159 -3.53 7.63 19.64
C ARG A 159 -3.12 7.92 18.20
N GLU A 160 -1.82 8.00 17.96
CA GLU A 160 -1.24 8.13 16.62
C GLU A 160 -1.16 6.78 15.88
N ILE A 161 -0.92 5.70 16.62
CA ILE A 161 -0.89 4.32 16.11
C ILE A 161 -1.99 3.54 16.80
N VAL A 162 -2.90 2.97 16.01
CA VAL A 162 -4.08 2.28 16.51
C VAL A 162 -4.12 0.85 15.97
N GLU A 163 -4.29 -0.11 16.87
CA GLU A 163 -4.56 -1.48 16.48
C GLU A 163 -5.93 -1.58 15.80
N ILE A 164 -5.99 -2.27 14.67
CA ILE A 164 -7.19 -2.41 13.84
C ILE A 164 -7.38 -3.87 13.41
N PRO A 165 -8.62 -4.33 13.23
CA PRO A 165 -8.89 -5.71 12.83
C PRO A 165 -8.27 -6.10 11.49
N SER A 166 -8.26 -5.17 10.53
CA SER A 166 -7.69 -5.36 9.20
C SER A 166 -7.15 -4.05 8.66
N VAL A 167 -6.01 -4.12 7.97
CA VAL A 167 -5.58 -3.03 7.11
C VAL A 167 -6.60 -2.80 6.01
N TYR A 168 -6.58 -1.64 5.36
CA TYR A 168 -7.43 -1.37 4.21
C TYR A 168 -6.59 -1.08 2.97
N GLY A 169 -7.20 -1.28 1.83
CA GLY A 169 -6.54 -1.19 0.54
C GLY A 169 -5.84 0.06 0.18
N ALA A 170 -5.55 0.76 -0.58
CA ALA A 170 -4.84 1.97 -0.97
C ALA A 170 -3.39 2.05 -0.47
N THR A 171 -3.12 1.83 0.83
CA THR A 171 -1.75 1.88 1.36
C THR A 171 -1.52 0.83 2.44
N TYR A 172 -0.46 0.06 2.37
CA TYR A 172 0.03 -0.70 3.52
C TYR A 172 1.53 -0.97 3.46
N CYS A 173 2.13 -1.08 4.63
CA CYS A 173 3.56 -1.26 4.80
C CYS A 173 3.89 -2.31 5.85
N SER A 174 5.09 -2.83 5.77
CA SER A 174 5.63 -3.79 6.74
C SER A 174 7.15 -3.94 6.54
N SER A 175 7.80 -4.73 7.38
CA SER A 175 9.14 -5.20 7.08
C SER A 175 9.09 -6.30 6.00
N LYS A 176 10.05 -6.28 5.07
CA LYS A 176 10.19 -7.33 4.05
C LYS A 176 10.34 -8.70 4.71
N ARG A 177 11.13 -8.78 5.80
CA ARG A 177 11.38 -10.02 6.55
C ARG A 177 10.09 -10.60 7.12
N TYR A 178 9.24 -9.78 7.74
CA TYR A 178 7.99 -10.25 8.30
C TYR A 178 7.01 -10.69 7.23
N TRP A 179 6.89 -9.91 6.15
CA TRP A 179 6.06 -10.26 5.00
C TRP A 179 6.44 -11.63 4.42
N GLN A 180 7.72 -11.89 4.25
CA GLN A 180 8.23 -13.20 3.78
C GLN A 180 7.94 -14.32 4.80
N TYR A 181 8.08 -14.03 6.10
CA TYR A 181 7.80 -14.99 7.16
C TYR A 181 6.33 -15.43 7.16
N ILE A 182 5.39 -14.50 7.03
CA ILE A 182 3.95 -14.82 6.92
C ILE A 182 3.56 -15.28 5.51
N ARG A 183 4.52 -15.38 4.57
CA ARG A 183 4.33 -15.82 3.17
C ARG A 183 3.38 -14.93 2.38
N GLY A 184 3.37 -13.63 2.65
CA GLY A 184 2.62 -12.61 1.93
C GLY A 184 1.26 -13.07 1.40
N TYR A 185 1.01 -12.89 0.13
CA TYR A 185 -0.23 -13.30 -0.54
C TYR A 185 -0.20 -14.72 -1.12
N GLU A 186 0.78 -15.56 -0.74
CA GLU A 186 0.84 -16.92 -1.25
C GLU A 186 -0.49 -17.65 -1.04
N GLY A 187 -1.02 -18.22 -2.11
CA GLY A 187 -2.31 -18.91 -2.14
C GLY A 187 -3.48 -18.03 -2.59
N LEU A 188 -3.36 -16.70 -2.55
CA LEU A 188 -4.38 -15.81 -3.07
C LEU A 188 -4.30 -15.74 -4.60
N LYS A 189 -5.44 -15.88 -5.26
CA LYS A 189 -5.52 -15.82 -6.73
C LYS A 189 -6.51 -14.73 -7.13
N GLN A 190 -6.18 -14.01 -8.21
CA GLN A 190 -7.01 -12.95 -8.78
C GLN A 190 -7.11 -11.71 -7.87
N TYR A 191 -8.15 -10.90 -8.09
CA TYR A 191 -8.43 -9.65 -7.39
C TYR A 191 -9.41 -9.87 -6.25
N GLY A 192 -9.18 -9.18 -5.12
CA GLY A 192 -10.07 -9.15 -3.96
C GLY A 192 -9.58 -9.98 -2.79
N PHE A 193 -10.01 -9.59 -1.61
CA PHE A 193 -9.68 -10.20 -0.32
C PHE A 193 -8.24 -10.02 0.15
N GLU A 194 -7.43 -9.21 -0.49
CA GLU A 194 -6.03 -8.97 -0.14
C GLU A 194 -5.88 -8.53 1.32
N GLU A 195 -6.65 -7.54 1.74
CA GLU A 195 -6.57 -6.93 3.07
C GLU A 195 -7.00 -7.88 4.19
N PRO A 196 -8.20 -8.51 4.13
CA PRO A 196 -8.56 -9.49 5.15
C PRO A 196 -7.62 -10.69 5.17
N TYR A 197 -7.15 -11.15 4.01
CA TYR A 197 -6.26 -12.29 3.92
C TYR A 197 -4.93 -12.06 4.63
N ILE A 198 -4.25 -10.95 4.33
CA ILE A 198 -2.96 -10.64 4.96
C ILE A 198 -3.13 -10.29 6.44
N SER A 199 -4.23 -9.64 6.79
CA SER A 199 -4.52 -9.27 8.18
C SER A 199 -4.76 -10.49 9.06
N ILE A 200 -5.53 -11.46 8.60
CA ILE A 200 -5.74 -12.73 9.32
C ILE A 200 -4.40 -13.46 9.51
N LYS A 201 -3.56 -13.53 8.48
CA LYS A 201 -2.24 -14.16 8.60
C LYS A 201 -1.38 -13.46 9.64
N ALA A 202 -1.35 -12.12 9.65
CA ALA A 202 -0.62 -11.37 10.63
C ALA A 202 -1.10 -11.67 12.07
N TRP A 203 -2.41 -11.71 12.31
CA TRP A 203 -2.98 -12.05 13.59
C TRP A 203 -2.69 -13.50 14.01
N MET A 204 -2.83 -14.46 13.11
CA MET A 204 -2.61 -15.88 13.40
C MET A 204 -1.15 -16.19 13.75
N GLU A 205 -0.19 -15.43 13.23
CA GLU A 205 1.24 -15.56 13.51
C GLU A 205 1.70 -14.77 14.75
N GLY A 206 0.74 -14.22 15.51
CA GLY A 206 1.02 -13.45 16.74
C GLY A 206 1.64 -12.08 16.49
N GLY A 207 1.46 -11.54 15.30
CA GLY A 207 1.70 -10.14 14.96
C GLY A 207 0.45 -9.29 15.15
N GLY A 208 0.26 -8.27 14.32
CA GLY A 208 -0.94 -7.41 14.36
C GLY A 208 -1.12 -6.55 13.14
N CYS A 209 -2.24 -5.85 13.10
CA CYS A 209 -2.56 -4.84 12.10
C CYS A 209 -2.75 -3.49 12.77
N TYR A 210 -2.16 -2.44 12.20
CA TYR A 210 -2.18 -1.12 12.80
C TYR A 210 -2.44 -0.04 11.75
N LEU A 211 -3.14 1.01 12.18
CA LEU A 211 -3.29 2.26 11.45
C LEU A 211 -2.25 3.26 11.94
N ILE A 212 -1.50 3.87 11.04
CA ILE A 212 -0.66 5.04 11.28
C ILE A 212 -1.49 6.25 10.88
N LYS A 213 -1.79 7.14 11.83
CA LYS A 213 -2.46 8.41 11.55
C LYS A 213 -1.44 9.51 11.24
N ASP A 214 -1.89 10.52 10.56
CA ASP A 214 -1.09 11.72 10.23
C ASP A 214 0.23 11.41 9.50
N THR A 215 0.09 10.59 8.45
CA THR A 215 1.21 10.13 7.62
C THR A 215 0.90 10.34 6.15
#